data_71568540274b4d1720c0fc4f1f71fcc7
#
_entry.id   71568540274b4d1720c0fc4f1f71fcc7
#
_cell.length_a   1.000
_cell.length_b   1.000
_cell.length_c   1.000
_cell.angle_alpha   90.00
_cell.angle_beta   90.00
_cell.angle_gamma   90.00
#
_symmetry.space_group_name_H-M   'P 1'
#
loop_
_entity.id
_entity.type
_entity.pdbx_description
1 polymer ?
#
loop_
_entity_poly.entity_id
_entity_poly.type
_entity_poly.pdbx_seq_one_letter_code
_entity_poly.pdbx_strand_id
1 'polypeptide(L)'
;MATIKSVRASVGASVPVGIRVSQGKVNDFTHKWAEGEQGAETIFGTLAAAGVDYIHVTEFEAWQPAFGTHGPTLVQLARRYAKGPAIIANGGLHDASRALDVLEHGADIIALGRGALSNPDWPAKVQQGLALEEFDRSILGPIADIKASELAQAT
;
A
#
# COMPACT_ATOMS: atom_id res chain seq x y z
N MET A 1 -8.51 17.09 6.99
CA MET A 1 -7.38 18.06 6.87
C MET A 1 -6.94 18.64 8.22
N ALA A 2 -7.85 18.93 9.15
CA ALA A 2 -7.49 19.42 10.50
C ALA A 2 -6.53 18.45 11.22
N THR A 3 -6.79 17.15 11.18
CA THR A 3 -5.97 16.11 11.81
C THR A 3 -4.51 16.13 11.33
N ILE A 4 -4.27 16.19 10.02
CA ILE A 4 -2.90 16.24 9.46
C ILE A 4 -2.15 17.47 9.95
N LYS A 5 -2.81 18.64 9.94
CA LYS A 5 -2.24 19.89 10.44
C LYS A 5 -1.90 19.80 11.93
N SER A 6 -2.79 19.21 12.73
CA SER A 6 -2.58 19.04 14.17
C SER A 6 -1.39 18.11 14.46
N VAL A 7 -1.31 16.97 13.75
CA VAL A 7 -0.17 16.04 13.87
C VAL A 7 1.12 16.75 13.49
N ARG A 8 1.16 17.42 12.35
CA ARG A 8 2.35 18.16 11.89
C ARG A 8 2.79 19.23 12.91
N ALA A 9 1.84 19.97 13.47
CA ALA A 9 2.15 20.97 14.50
C ALA A 9 2.76 20.34 15.76
N SER A 10 2.36 19.12 16.10
CA SER A 10 2.85 18.41 17.29
C SER A 10 4.24 17.79 17.09
N VAL A 11 4.53 17.25 15.90
CA VAL A 11 5.78 16.51 15.65
C VAL A 11 6.86 17.35 14.97
N GLY A 12 6.52 18.53 14.44
CA GLY A 12 7.46 19.41 13.73
C GLY A 12 7.78 18.95 12.31
N ALA A 13 8.76 19.59 11.68
CA ALA A 13 9.11 19.35 10.27
C ALA A 13 10.07 18.17 10.06
N SER A 14 10.76 17.71 11.11
CA SER A 14 11.76 16.65 11.01
C SER A 14 11.19 15.23 11.01
N VAL A 15 9.92 15.07 11.42
CA VAL A 15 9.25 13.76 11.47
C VAL A 15 8.36 13.61 10.24
N PRO A 16 8.56 12.57 9.40
CA PRO A 16 7.66 12.31 8.27
C PRO A 16 6.23 12.04 8.73
N VAL A 17 5.26 12.72 8.12
CA VAL A 17 3.82 12.55 8.38
C VAL A 17 3.15 12.09 7.10
N GLY A 18 2.52 10.93 7.14
CA GLY A 18 1.79 10.38 6.00
C GLY A 18 0.37 9.99 6.34
N ILE A 19 -0.33 9.52 5.33
CA ILE A 19 -1.70 9.03 5.47
C ILE A 19 -1.89 7.77 4.65
N ARG A 20 -2.66 6.82 5.19
CA ARG A 20 -3.12 5.65 4.46
C ARG A 20 -4.52 5.89 3.93
N VAL A 21 -4.72 5.61 2.64
CA VAL A 21 -5.98 5.79 1.92
C VAL A 21 -6.36 4.50 1.21
N SER A 22 -7.63 4.13 1.29
CA SER A 22 -8.21 2.99 0.57
C SER A 22 -9.61 3.35 0.09
N GLN A 23 -9.99 2.92 -1.12
CA GLN A 23 -11.40 2.95 -1.50
C GLN A 23 -12.12 1.65 -1.14
N GLY A 24 -11.48 0.50 -1.27
CA GLY A 24 -12.00 -0.77 -0.79
C GLY A 24 -12.16 -0.80 0.74
N LYS A 25 -13.12 -1.56 1.23
CA LYS A 25 -13.40 -1.75 2.66
C LYS A 25 -13.18 -3.20 3.05
N VAL A 26 -12.85 -3.46 4.32
CA VAL A 26 -12.59 -4.83 4.81
C VAL A 26 -13.79 -5.75 4.62
N ASN A 27 -15.00 -5.20 4.70
CA ASN A 27 -16.26 -5.91 4.51
C ASN A 27 -16.87 -5.74 3.10
N ASP A 28 -16.21 -4.96 2.23
CA ASP A 28 -16.61 -4.75 0.84
C ASP A 28 -15.39 -4.34 0.01
N PHE A 29 -14.66 -5.33 -0.51
CA PHE A 29 -13.49 -5.10 -1.35
C PHE A 29 -13.83 -4.53 -2.74
N THR A 30 -15.11 -4.59 -3.13
CA THR A 30 -15.60 -4.05 -4.39
C THR A 30 -16.01 -2.59 -4.31
N HIS A 31 -16.08 -2.04 -3.10
CA HIS A 31 -16.44 -0.63 -2.91
C HIS A 31 -15.48 0.30 -3.65
N LYS A 32 -16.06 1.23 -4.40
CA LYS A 32 -15.35 2.29 -5.12
C LYS A 32 -15.93 3.65 -4.73
N TRP A 33 -15.11 4.69 -4.80
CA TRP A 33 -15.59 6.05 -4.58
C TRP A 33 -16.61 6.43 -5.65
N ALA A 34 -17.75 6.96 -5.23
CA ALA A 34 -18.88 7.24 -6.14
C ALA A 34 -18.53 8.29 -7.21
N GLU A 35 -17.66 9.24 -6.88
CA GLU A 35 -17.20 10.30 -7.77
C GLU A 35 -16.12 9.83 -8.76
N GLY A 36 -15.69 8.56 -8.68
CA GLY A 36 -14.70 7.99 -9.59
C GLY A 36 -13.36 8.73 -9.56
N GLU A 37 -12.79 8.97 -10.75
CA GLU A 37 -11.50 9.64 -10.90
C GLU A 37 -11.51 11.08 -10.37
N GLN A 38 -12.64 11.79 -10.47
CA GLN A 38 -12.77 13.14 -9.91
C GLN A 38 -12.67 13.14 -8.37
N GLY A 39 -13.21 12.11 -7.73
CA GLY A 39 -13.03 11.88 -6.29
C GLY A 39 -11.56 11.65 -5.95
N ALA A 40 -10.87 10.83 -6.75
CA ALA A 40 -9.43 10.58 -6.57
C ALA A 40 -8.61 11.86 -6.72
N GLU A 41 -8.87 12.68 -7.73
CA GLU A 41 -8.24 13.99 -7.92
C GLU A 41 -8.42 14.89 -6.69
N THR A 42 -9.65 15.01 -6.21
CA THR A 42 -9.98 15.82 -5.04
C THR A 42 -9.25 15.32 -3.79
N ILE A 43 -9.28 14.01 -3.54
CA ILE A 43 -8.66 13.40 -2.36
C ILE A 43 -7.15 13.57 -2.41
N PHE A 44 -6.48 13.13 -3.46
CA PHE A 44 -5.03 13.13 -3.55
C PHE A 44 -4.45 14.55 -3.65
N GLY A 45 -5.10 15.44 -4.42
CA GLY A 45 -4.71 16.84 -4.49
C GLY A 45 -4.84 17.55 -3.13
N THR A 46 -5.91 17.26 -2.39
CA THR A 46 -6.12 17.82 -1.04
C THR A 46 -5.09 17.32 -0.04
N LEU A 47 -4.70 16.03 -0.11
CA LEU A 47 -3.67 15.46 0.75
C LEU A 47 -2.29 16.06 0.46
N ALA A 48 -1.93 16.19 -0.81
CA ALA A 48 -0.69 16.86 -1.21
C ALA A 48 -0.65 18.32 -0.72
N ALA A 49 -1.74 19.07 -0.91
CA ALA A 49 -1.86 20.46 -0.42
C ALA A 49 -1.81 20.58 1.12
N ALA A 50 -2.10 19.50 1.84
CA ALA A 50 -1.96 19.46 3.30
C ALA A 50 -0.52 19.26 3.77
N GLY A 51 0.43 19.00 2.89
CA GLY A 51 1.84 18.84 3.21
C GLY A 51 2.16 17.49 3.87
N VAL A 52 1.52 16.41 3.43
CA VAL A 52 1.94 15.06 3.82
C VAL A 52 3.24 14.69 3.10
N ASP A 53 4.11 13.94 3.77
CA ASP A 53 5.38 13.48 3.19
C ASP A 53 5.18 12.21 2.34
N TYR A 54 4.19 11.38 2.68
CA TYR A 54 3.83 10.21 1.88
C TYR A 54 2.34 9.91 1.93
N ILE A 55 1.86 9.22 0.89
CA ILE A 55 0.50 8.66 0.81
C ILE A 55 0.62 7.15 0.62
N HIS A 56 0.09 6.38 1.56
CA HIS A 56 0.03 4.93 1.49
C HIS A 56 -1.29 4.51 0.86
N VAL A 57 -1.26 4.19 -0.43
CA VAL A 57 -2.42 3.74 -1.20
C VAL A 57 -2.61 2.25 -0.98
N THR A 58 -3.78 1.85 -0.48
CA THR A 58 -4.11 0.45 -0.22
C THR A 58 -5.34 0.05 -1.01
N GLU A 59 -5.22 -1.03 -1.77
CA GLU A 59 -6.32 -1.69 -2.49
C GLU A 59 -6.29 -3.21 -2.22
N PHE A 60 -7.36 -3.91 -2.59
CA PHE A 60 -7.34 -5.38 -2.55
C PHE A 60 -6.33 -5.93 -3.59
N GLU A 61 -6.37 -5.37 -4.81
CA GLU A 61 -5.48 -5.67 -5.93
C GLU A 61 -4.97 -4.35 -6.53
N ALA A 62 -3.81 -3.87 -6.05
CA ALA A 62 -3.30 -2.53 -6.36
C ALA A 62 -2.89 -2.33 -7.84
N TRP A 63 -2.70 -3.44 -8.59
CA TRP A 63 -2.39 -3.41 -10.03
C TRP A 63 -3.64 -3.29 -10.92
N GLN A 64 -4.83 -3.45 -10.35
CA GLN A 64 -6.08 -3.38 -11.10
C GLN A 64 -6.53 -1.92 -11.32
N PRO A 65 -7.32 -1.65 -12.37
CA PRO A 65 -7.92 -0.35 -12.57
C PRO A 65 -8.70 0.12 -11.34
N ALA A 66 -8.54 1.39 -10.98
CA ALA A 66 -9.24 1.97 -9.84
C ALA A 66 -10.76 1.96 -10.02
N PHE A 67 -11.21 2.20 -11.26
CA PHE A 67 -12.62 2.30 -11.60
C PHE A 67 -12.91 1.52 -12.90
N GLY A 68 -13.97 0.72 -12.88
CA GLY A 68 -14.35 -0.09 -14.04
C GLY A 68 -13.35 -1.21 -14.37
N THR A 69 -13.30 -1.61 -15.64
CA THR A 69 -12.47 -2.72 -16.13
C THR A 69 -11.20 -2.27 -16.84
N HIS A 70 -11.08 -0.98 -17.12
CA HIS A 70 -9.94 -0.38 -17.83
C HIS A 70 -9.61 0.99 -17.22
N GLY A 71 -8.38 1.45 -17.43
CA GLY A 71 -7.95 2.76 -16.97
C GLY A 71 -6.85 2.70 -15.92
N PRO A 72 -6.53 3.85 -15.28
CA PRO A 72 -5.45 3.93 -14.33
C PRO A 72 -5.76 3.21 -13.01
N THR A 73 -4.71 2.67 -12.38
CA THR A 73 -4.79 2.16 -11.01
C THR A 73 -4.93 3.31 -10.02
N LEU A 74 -5.34 3.00 -8.78
CA LEU A 74 -5.42 4.03 -7.73
C LEU A 74 -4.03 4.62 -7.41
N VAL A 75 -2.97 3.83 -7.54
CA VAL A 75 -1.58 4.26 -7.39
C VAL A 75 -1.19 5.28 -8.46
N GLN A 76 -1.53 5.00 -9.72
CA GLN A 76 -1.30 5.94 -10.83
C GLN A 76 -2.07 7.25 -10.66
N LEU A 77 -3.30 7.18 -10.15
CA LEU A 77 -4.09 8.38 -9.84
C LEU A 77 -3.47 9.17 -8.69
N ALA A 78 -3.00 8.49 -7.64
CA ALA A 78 -2.27 9.16 -6.54
C ALA A 78 -1.02 9.89 -7.07
N ARG A 79 -0.20 9.24 -7.90
CA ARG A 79 0.97 9.86 -8.53
C ARG A 79 0.60 11.04 -9.43
N ARG A 80 -0.50 10.94 -10.16
CA ARG A 80 -0.98 12.00 -11.06
C ARG A 80 -1.38 13.25 -10.30
N TYR A 81 -2.15 13.08 -9.23
CA TYR A 81 -2.82 14.19 -8.53
C TYR A 81 -2.12 14.64 -7.25
N ALA A 82 -1.29 13.81 -6.62
CA ALA A 82 -0.47 14.20 -5.47
C ALA A 82 0.97 14.49 -5.90
N LYS A 83 1.27 15.73 -6.25
CA LYS A 83 2.64 16.15 -6.55
C LYS A 83 3.42 16.42 -5.26
N GLY A 84 4.57 15.78 -5.11
CA GLY A 84 5.48 15.95 -3.98
C GLY A 84 5.56 14.77 -3.03
N PRO A 85 4.46 14.27 -2.43
CA PRO A 85 4.51 13.13 -1.52
C PRO A 85 5.06 11.85 -2.17
N ALA A 86 5.76 11.04 -1.39
CA ALA A 86 6.11 9.67 -1.80
C ALA A 86 4.83 8.81 -1.83
N ILE A 87 4.73 7.91 -2.81
CA ILE A 87 3.59 7.00 -2.95
C ILE A 87 4.02 5.58 -2.53
N ILE A 88 3.39 5.07 -1.48
CA ILE A 88 3.53 3.69 -1.03
C ILE A 88 2.34 2.90 -1.55
N ALA A 89 2.58 1.81 -2.27
CA ALA A 89 1.53 0.94 -2.80
C ALA A 89 1.41 -0.34 -1.97
N ASN A 90 0.17 -0.75 -1.67
CA ASN A 90 -0.15 -1.99 -0.98
C ASN A 90 -1.40 -2.64 -1.57
N GLY A 91 -1.38 -3.96 -1.69
CA GLY A 91 -2.54 -4.77 -2.12
C GLY A 91 -2.16 -5.86 -3.10
N GLY A 92 -1.95 -7.09 -2.59
CA GLY A 92 -1.65 -8.27 -3.40
C GLY A 92 -0.33 -8.22 -4.18
N LEU A 93 0.62 -7.38 -3.75
CA LEU A 93 1.89 -7.12 -4.44
C LEU A 93 3.03 -8.06 -3.99
N HIS A 94 2.70 -9.25 -3.52
CA HIS A 94 3.71 -10.29 -3.18
C HIS A 94 4.32 -10.95 -4.42
N ASP A 95 3.65 -10.89 -5.57
CA ASP A 95 4.21 -11.27 -6.87
C ASP A 95 5.20 -10.19 -7.35
N ALA A 96 6.42 -10.61 -7.67
CA ALA A 96 7.51 -9.70 -8.01
C ALA A 96 7.24 -8.92 -9.30
N SER A 97 6.62 -9.53 -10.30
CA SER A 97 6.31 -8.86 -11.58
C SER A 97 5.27 -7.77 -11.40
N ARG A 98 4.24 -8.02 -10.60
CA ARG A 98 3.23 -7.00 -10.23
C ARG A 98 3.82 -5.89 -9.41
N ALA A 99 4.71 -6.21 -8.46
CA ALA A 99 5.39 -5.21 -7.65
C ALA A 99 6.25 -4.27 -8.50
N LEU A 100 7.02 -4.83 -9.44
CA LEU A 100 7.84 -4.05 -10.38
C LEU A 100 6.97 -3.17 -11.29
N ASP A 101 5.90 -3.72 -11.87
CA ASP A 101 4.98 -2.96 -12.71
C ASP A 101 4.39 -1.75 -11.95
N VAL A 102 3.97 -1.95 -10.70
CA VAL A 102 3.40 -0.87 -9.88
C VAL A 102 4.46 0.18 -9.50
N LEU A 103 5.73 -0.22 -9.28
CA LEU A 103 6.85 0.71 -9.10
C LEU A 103 7.11 1.54 -10.35
N GLU A 104 7.18 0.91 -11.52
CA GLU A 104 7.41 1.60 -12.80
C GLU A 104 6.28 2.59 -13.14
N HIS A 105 5.06 2.33 -12.64
CA HIS A 105 3.87 3.10 -12.98
C HIS A 105 3.38 4.04 -11.86
N GLY A 106 4.20 4.35 -10.87
CA GLY A 106 3.89 5.46 -9.99
C GLY A 106 4.09 5.28 -8.49
N ALA A 107 4.37 4.07 -8.00
CA ALA A 107 4.80 3.90 -6.61
C ALA A 107 6.29 4.21 -6.45
N ASP A 108 6.67 4.68 -5.26
CA ASP A 108 8.07 4.79 -4.84
C ASP A 108 8.46 3.61 -3.96
N ILE A 109 7.48 3.03 -3.25
CA ILE A 109 7.69 1.96 -2.28
C ILE A 109 6.55 0.95 -2.40
N ILE A 110 6.88 -0.34 -2.31
CA ILE A 110 5.92 -1.43 -2.17
C ILE A 110 5.83 -1.84 -0.70
N ALA A 111 4.61 -1.90 -0.17
CA ALA A 111 4.34 -2.41 1.17
C ALA A 111 3.71 -3.81 1.07
N LEU A 112 4.32 -4.77 1.73
CA LEU A 112 3.87 -6.15 1.77
C LEU A 112 3.27 -6.47 3.15
N GLY A 113 2.17 -7.20 3.17
CA GLY A 113 1.60 -7.78 4.36
C GLY A 113 1.86 -9.29 4.39
N ARG A 114 0.89 -10.08 3.92
CA ARG A 114 0.95 -11.54 3.91
C ARG A 114 2.18 -12.11 3.23
N GLY A 115 2.61 -11.51 2.12
CA GLY A 115 3.82 -11.94 1.41
C GLY A 115 5.09 -11.83 2.24
N ALA A 116 5.21 -10.80 3.09
CA ALA A 116 6.34 -10.63 4.00
C ALA A 116 6.27 -11.58 5.22
N LEU A 117 5.06 -11.95 5.66
CA LEU A 117 4.90 -12.96 6.71
C LEU A 117 5.39 -14.35 6.26
N SER A 118 5.13 -14.72 5.01
CA SER A 118 5.62 -15.98 4.44
C SER A 118 7.07 -15.92 3.97
N ASN A 119 7.55 -14.74 3.64
CA ASN A 119 8.89 -14.50 3.12
C ASN A 119 9.50 -13.27 3.79
N PRO A 120 10.05 -13.41 5.02
CA PRO A 120 10.69 -12.28 5.71
C PRO A 120 11.86 -11.69 4.91
N ASP A 121 12.49 -12.51 4.09
CA ASP A 121 13.59 -12.20 3.18
C ASP A 121 13.13 -11.91 1.74
N TRP A 122 11.87 -11.54 1.53
CA TRP A 122 11.25 -11.33 0.22
C TRP A 122 12.11 -10.51 -0.77
N PRO A 123 12.74 -9.37 -0.37
CA PRO A 123 13.56 -8.61 -1.30
C PRO A 123 14.78 -9.40 -1.81
N ALA A 124 15.41 -10.18 -0.93
CA ALA A 124 16.57 -11.00 -1.29
C ALA A 124 16.17 -12.16 -2.20
N LYS A 125 15.06 -12.86 -1.91
CA LYS A 125 14.51 -13.92 -2.77
C LYS A 125 14.17 -13.40 -4.17
N VAL A 126 13.49 -12.26 -4.26
CA VAL A 126 13.14 -11.65 -5.55
C VAL A 126 14.39 -11.27 -6.33
N GLN A 127 15.38 -10.65 -5.69
CA GLN A 127 16.64 -10.27 -6.33
C GLN A 127 17.40 -11.49 -6.89
N GLN A 128 17.31 -12.63 -6.21
CA GLN A 128 17.98 -13.87 -6.61
C GLN A 128 17.13 -14.76 -7.54
N GLY A 129 15.90 -14.36 -7.84
CA GLY A 129 14.98 -15.17 -8.64
C GLY A 129 14.51 -16.46 -7.97
N LEU A 130 14.53 -16.50 -6.64
CA LEU A 130 14.10 -17.65 -5.85
C LEU A 130 12.57 -17.73 -5.76
N ALA A 131 12.06 -18.95 -5.56
CA ALA A 131 10.64 -19.18 -5.35
C ALA A 131 10.17 -18.54 -4.03
N LEU A 132 8.98 -17.94 -4.08
CA LEU A 132 8.32 -17.37 -2.91
C LEU A 132 7.35 -18.38 -2.31
N GLU A 133 7.34 -18.46 -0.98
CA GLU A 133 6.40 -19.29 -0.23
C GLU A 133 5.00 -18.66 -0.24
N GLU A 134 3.97 -19.50 -0.39
CA GLU A 134 2.59 -19.09 -0.28
C GLU A 134 2.21 -18.74 1.17
N PHE A 135 1.27 -17.81 1.34
CA PHE A 135 0.81 -17.40 2.65
C PHE A 135 -0.11 -18.46 3.27
N ASP A 136 0.34 -19.11 4.33
CA ASP A 136 -0.48 -19.97 5.17
C ASP A 136 -1.31 -19.15 6.17
N ARG A 137 -2.63 -19.13 5.97
CA ARG A 137 -3.55 -18.41 6.85
C ARG A 137 -3.67 -19.02 8.25
N SER A 138 -3.26 -20.26 8.44
CA SER A 138 -3.32 -20.94 9.74
C SER A 138 -2.46 -20.26 10.81
N ILE A 139 -1.39 -19.57 10.40
CA ILE A 139 -0.53 -18.81 11.32
C ILE A 139 -1.28 -17.68 12.05
N LEU A 140 -2.41 -17.22 11.53
CA LEU A 140 -3.25 -16.20 12.16
C LEU A 140 -4.24 -16.76 13.19
N GLY A 141 -4.34 -18.08 13.31
CA GLY A 141 -5.30 -18.73 14.18
C GLY A 141 -4.64 -19.43 15.38
N PRO A 142 -5.40 -19.68 16.47
CA PRO A 142 -6.66 -19.01 16.83
C PRO A 142 -6.45 -17.58 17.29
N ILE A 143 -5.21 -17.18 17.59
CA ILE A 143 -4.78 -15.85 17.98
C ILE A 143 -3.59 -15.48 17.07
N ALA A 144 -3.58 -14.26 16.56
CA ALA A 144 -2.48 -13.74 15.73
C ALA A 144 -1.29 -13.33 16.64
N ASP A 145 -0.50 -14.32 17.05
CA ASP A 145 0.74 -14.19 17.81
C ASP A 145 1.91 -14.83 17.04
N ILE A 146 3.13 -14.65 17.52
CA ILE A 146 4.32 -15.30 16.94
C ILE A 146 4.28 -16.79 17.28
N LYS A 147 4.27 -17.66 16.28
CA LYS A 147 4.26 -19.12 16.45
C LYS A 147 5.67 -19.66 16.67
N ALA A 148 5.77 -20.80 17.37
CA ALA A 148 7.05 -21.48 17.57
C ALA A 148 7.75 -21.85 16.24
N SER A 149 6.97 -22.15 15.18
CA SER A 149 7.48 -22.41 13.84
C SER A 149 8.14 -21.18 13.18
N GLU A 150 7.68 -19.97 13.50
CA GLU A 150 8.27 -18.74 12.95
C GLU A 150 9.61 -18.42 13.66
N LEU A 151 9.73 -18.74 14.95
CA LEU A 151 10.98 -18.58 15.69
C LEU A 151 12.08 -19.55 15.21
N ALA A 152 11.70 -20.74 14.77
CA ALA A 152 12.64 -21.73 14.24
C ALA A 152 13.23 -21.36 12.87
N GLN A 153 12.58 -20.47 12.12
CA GLN A 153 13.06 -19.97 10.82
C GLN A 153 14.02 -18.77 10.96
N ALA A 154 14.09 -18.16 12.14
CA ALA A 154 14.90 -16.98 12.39
C ALA A 154 16.33 -17.30 12.86
N THR A 155 16.67 -18.60 12.97
CA THR A 155 18.02 -19.12 13.32
C THR A 155 18.70 -19.71 12.10
#